data_5624b9270f7bcf6bd35d8e8ff4dae449
#
_entry.id   5624b9270f7bcf6bd35d8e8ff4dae449
#
_cell.length_a   1.000
_cell.length_b   1.000
_cell.length_c   1.000
_cell.angle_alpha   90.00
_cell.angle_beta   90.00
_cell.angle_gamma   90.00
#
_symmetry.space_group_name_H-M   'P 1'
#
loop_
_entity.id
_entity.type
_entity.pdbx_description
1 polymer ?
#
loop_
_entity_poly.entity_id
_entity_poly.type
_entity_poly.pdbx_seq_one_letter_code
_entity_poly.pdbx_strand_id
1 'polypeptide(L)'
;MTSTLSTKCVLLYIFLGLLSVVTVCGNLLVIISIIYFKQLHTPTNSLILSLAVADLLVGVVVFPFSMAFALSSCLYYEHLFCKVRYGFDVTLSTASILNLCCISIDRYYAVCQPLTYRTKINVNIVVVMILINWSVSVLVAIGFIIPRLNLKKCQENCFTDALLTNILGPIFSFYLPVIIMLCIYLKIFLVA
;
A
#
# COMPACT_ATOMS: atom_id res chain seq x y z
N MET A 1 -20.92 -8.43 -29.95
CA MET A 1 -20.25 -7.44 -29.07
C MET A 1 -20.31 -7.82 -27.58
N THR A 2 -21.28 -8.59 -27.13
CA THR A 2 -21.49 -9.04 -25.74
C THR A 2 -20.50 -10.13 -25.27
N SER A 3 -20.07 -11.03 -26.14
CA SER A 3 -19.18 -12.15 -25.78
C SER A 3 -17.73 -11.72 -25.44
N THR A 4 -17.19 -10.75 -26.15
CA THR A 4 -15.82 -10.25 -25.90
C THR A 4 -15.71 -9.42 -24.63
N LEU A 5 -16.75 -8.71 -24.25
CA LEU A 5 -16.81 -7.96 -22.99
C LEU A 5 -16.89 -8.92 -21.80
N SER A 6 -17.69 -9.99 -21.92
CA SER A 6 -17.79 -11.06 -20.92
C SER A 6 -16.44 -11.77 -20.69
N THR A 7 -15.70 -12.10 -21.76
CA THR A 7 -14.41 -12.79 -21.67
C THR A 7 -13.35 -11.92 -20.97
N LYS A 8 -13.29 -10.62 -21.27
CA LYS A 8 -12.37 -9.67 -20.60
C LYS A 8 -12.66 -9.56 -19.11
N CYS A 9 -13.94 -9.50 -18.73
CA CYS A 9 -14.33 -9.44 -17.33
C CYS A 9 -13.96 -10.73 -16.59
N VAL A 10 -14.15 -11.90 -17.19
CA VAL A 10 -13.76 -13.19 -16.59
C VAL A 10 -12.25 -13.29 -16.41
N LEU A 11 -11.46 -12.91 -17.41
CA LEU A 11 -9.99 -12.91 -17.32
C LEU A 11 -9.50 -11.97 -16.22
N LEU A 12 -10.06 -10.76 -16.13
CA LEU A 12 -9.73 -9.81 -15.07
C LEU A 12 -10.04 -10.40 -13.69
N TYR A 13 -11.15 -11.10 -13.56
CA TYR A 13 -11.59 -11.73 -12.32
C TYR A 13 -10.63 -12.84 -11.87
N ILE A 14 -10.25 -13.72 -12.79
CA ILE A 14 -9.28 -14.79 -12.52
C ILE A 14 -7.93 -14.17 -12.11
N PHE A 15 -7.48 -13.16 -12.84
CA PHE A 15 -6.21 -12.48 -12.56
C PHE A 15 -6.21 -11.82 -11.16
N LEU A 16 -7.23 -11.05 -10.82
CA LEU A 16 -7.36 -10.41 -9.51
C LEU A 16 -7.50 -11.44 -8.39
N GLY A 17 -8.22 -12.54 -8.63
CA GLY A 17 -8.36 -13.64 -7.68
C GLY A 17 -7.03 -14.33 -7.38
N LEU A 18 -6.24 -14.63 -8.41
CA LEU A 18 -4.90 -15.20 -8.25
C LEU A 18 -3.97 -14.25 -7.51
N LEU A 19 -3.96 -12.96 -7.86
CA LEU A 19 -3.19 -11.95 -7.14
C LEU A 19 -3.58 -11.87 -5.67
N SER A 20 -4.88 -11.88 -5.36
CA SER A 20 -5.37 -11.86 -3.98
C SER A 20 -4.83 -13.07 -3.20
N VAL A 21 -4.96 -14.27 -3.74
CA VAL A 21 -4.49 -15.52 -3.09
C VAL A 21 -2.97 -15.47 -2.85
N VAL A 22 -2.20 -15.12 -3.87
CA VAL A 22 -0.73 -15.03 -3.76
C VAL A 22 -0.32 -13.99 -2.71
N THR A 23 -0.96 -12.82 -2.73
CA THR A 23 -0.70 -11.75 -1.77
C THR A 23 -1.04 -12.17 -0.35
N VAL A 24 -2.20 -12.78 -0.13
CA VAL A 24 -2.63 -13.25 1.19
C VAL A 24 -1.71 -14.35 1.70
N CYS A 25 -1.47 -15.39 0.92
CA CYS A 25 -0.64 -16.52 1.34
C CYS A 25 0.82 -16.10 1.60
N GLY A 26 1.41 -15.29 0.71
CA GLY A 26 2.78 -14.82 0.85
C GLY A 26 2.98 -13.97 2.11
N ASN A 27 2.09 -13.00 2.34
CA ASN A 27 2.21 -12.12 3.50
C ASN A 27 1.87 -12.83 4.83
N LEU A 28 0.91 -13.77 4.82
CA LEU A 28 0.66 -14.63 6.00
C LEU A 28 1.88 -15.47 6.37
N LEU A 29 2.56 -16.06 5.39
CA LEU A 29 3.80 -16.81 5.66
C LEU A 29 4.88 -15.93 6.28
N VAL A 30 5.07 -14.71 5.79
CA VAL A 30 6.02 -13.75 6.37
C VAL A 30 5.64 -13.40 7.81
N ILE A 31 4.38 -13.08 8.07
CA ILE A 31 3.87 -12.72 9.40
C ILE A 31 4.07 -13.88 10.37
N ILE A 32 3.65 -15.09 10.00
CA ILE A 32 3.79 -16.29 10.84
C ILE A 32 5.25 -16.57 11.12
N SER A 33 6.13 -16.50 10.10
CA SER A 33 7.56 -16.74 10.27
C SER A 33 8.20 -15.76 11.26
N ILE A 34 7.91 -14.46 11.14
CA ILE A 34 8.47 -13.45 12.04
C ILE A 34 7.94 -13.63 13.47
N ILE A 35 6.68 -13.97 13.66
CA ILE A 35 6.09 -14.16 14.99
C ILE A 35 6.59 -15.43 15.63
N TYR A 36 6.69 -16.54 14.87
CA TYR A 36 7.05 -17.85 15.40
C TYR A 36 8.54 -17.96 15.74
N PHE A 37 9.43 -17.47 14.88
CA PHE A 37 10.87 -17.59 15.05
C PHE A 37 11.45 -16.40 15.82
N LYS A 38 11.78 -16.58 17.09
CA LYS A 38 12.41 -15.55 17.93
C LYS A 38 13.70 -14.95 17.36
N GLN A 39 14.43 -15.71 16.54
CA GLN A 39 15.64 -15.25 15.85
C GLN A 39 15.34 -14.13 14.84
N LEU A 40 14.11 -14.04 14.35
CA LEU A 40 13.64 -13.00 13.42
C LEU A 40 13.13 -11.73 14.13
N HIS A 41 13.18 -11.67 15.46
CA HIS A 41 12.78 -10.48 16.21
C HIS A 41 13.86 -9.39 16.16
N THR A 42 14.08 -8.82 14.98
CA THR A 42 15.03 -7.72 14.75
C THR A 42 14.28 -6.43 14.41
N PRO A 43 14.88 -5.25 14.62
CA PRO A 43 14.28 -3.97 14.22
C PRO A 43 13.85 -3.96 12.75
N THR A 44 14.70 -4.44 11.86
CA THR A 44 14.40 -4.55 10.43
C THR A 44 13.18 -5.42 10.13
N ASN A 45 13.10 -6.59 10.78
CA ASN A 45 11.98 -7.51 10.57
C ASN A 45 10.65 -6.94 11.09
N SER A 46 10.69 -6.00 12.04
CA SER A 46 9.49 -5.26 12.46
C SER A 46 8.93 -4.36 11.35
N LEU A 47 9.81 -3.75 10.52
CA LEU A 47 9.39 -3.02 9.32
C LEU A 47 8.79 -3.95 8.27
N ILE A 48 9.43 -5.11 8.05
CA ILE A 48 8.93 -6.14 7.13
C ILE A 48 7.57 -6.68 7.61
N LEU A 49 7.39 -6.86 8.91
CA LEU A 49 6.12 -7.26 9.51
C LEU A 49 5.03 -6.22 9.24
N SER A 50 5.33 -4.92 9.46
CA SER A 50 4.40 -3.83 9.17
C SER A 50 4.01 -3.77 7.69
N LEU A 51 4.96 -3.98 6.78
CA LEU A 51 4.71 -4.08 5.34
C LEU A 51 3.81 -5.27 5.02
N ALA A 52 4.13 -6.45 5.56
CA ALA A 52 3.35 -7.67 5.32
C ALA A 52 1.91 -7.55 5.84
N VAL A 53 1.68 -6.83 6.95
CA VAL A 53 0.33 -6.53 7.46
C VAL A 53 -0.42 -5.61 6.49
N ALA A 54 0.22 -4.54 6.00
CA ALA A 54 -0.42 -3.64 5.03
C ALA A 54 -0.80 -4.40 3.74
N ASP A 55 0.11 -5.19 3.19
CA ASP A 55 -0.11 -5.96 1.96
C ASP A 55 -1.13 -7.09 2.15
N LEU A 56 -1.17 -7.73 3.33
CA LEU A 56 -2.22 -8.68 3.67
C LEU A 56 -3.60 -8.01 3.65
N LEU A 57 -3.73 -6.82 4.23
CA LEU A 57 -4.98 -6.06 4.22
C LEU A 57 -5.38 -5.64 2.79
N VAL A 58 -4.43 -5.32 1.91
CA VAL A 58 -4.71 -5.11 0.49
C VAL A 58 -5.31 -6.37 -0.13
N GLY A 59 -4.70 -7.52 0.13
CA GLY A 59 -5.18 -8.82 -0.39
C GLY A 59 -6.57 -9.19 0.09
N VAL A 60 -6.89 -8.96 1.36
CA VAL A 60 -8.16 -9.37 1.99
C VAL A 60 -9.27 -8.34 1.81
N VAL A 61 -8.93 -7.05 1.76
CA VAL A 61 -9.92 -5.96 1.71
C VAL A 61 -10.01 -5.38 0.29
N VAL A 62 -8.91 -4.83 -0.24
CA VAL A 62 -8.95 -4.05 -1.49
C VAL A 62 -9.27 -4.93 -2.70
N PHE A 63 -8.66 -6.09 -2.83
CA PHE A 63 -8.91 -6.97 -3.98
C PHE A 63 -10.34 -7.49 -4.04
N PRO A 64 -10.95 -8.06 -2.97
CA PRO A 64 -12.34 -8.50 -3.02
C PRO A 64 -13.32 -7.36 -3.30
N PHE A 65 -13.10 -6.17 -2.70
CA PHE A 65 -13.91 -5.00 -3.03
C PHE A 65 -13.74 -4.54 -4.48
N SER A 66 -12.54 -4.66 -5.04
CA SER A 66 -12.27 -4.35 -6.44
C SER A 66 -12.96 -5.33 -7.38
N MET A 67 -12.98 -6.62 -7.03
CA MET A 67 -13.71 -7.64 -7.76
C MET A 67 -15.22 -7.40 -7.72
N ALA A 68 -15.77 -7.12 -6.53
CA ALA A 68 -17.19 -6.81 -6.37
C ALA A 68 -17.60 -5.58 -7.21
N PHE A 69 -16.74 -4.55 -7.28
CA PHE A 69 -16.98 -3.36 -8.10
C PHE A 69 -16.91 -3.66 -9.61
N ALA A 70 -15.99 -4.50 -10.06
CA ALA A 70 -15.88 -4.88 -11.47
C ALA A 70 -17.11 -5.66 -11.96
N LEU A 71 -17.74 -6.45 -11.09
CA LEU A 71 -19.01 -7.14 -11.36
C LEU A 71 -20.21 -6.20 -11.39
N SER A 72 -20.18 -5.17 -10.58
CA SER A 72 -21.31 -4.29 -10.33
C SER A 72 -21.41 -3.09 -11.28
N SER A 73 -20.72 -3.12 -12.42
CA SER A 73 -21.00 -2.15 -13.50
C SER A 73 -22.50 -2.08 -13.89
N CYS A 74 -23.30 -3.02 -13.37
CA CYS A 74 -24.75 -3.13 -13.55
C CYS A 74 -25.56 -2.98 -12.26
N LEU A 75 -24.95 -2.82 -11.08
CA LEU A 75 -25.66 -2.75 -9.80
C LEU A 75 -25.30 -1.43 -9.08
N TYR A 76 -26.33 -0.71 -8.76
CA TYR A 76 -26.38 0.55 -8.05
C TYR A 76 -25.77 0.40 -6.63
N TYR A 77 -24.45 0.67 -6.47
CA TYR A 77 -23.85 0.69 -5.15
C TYR A 77 -23.89 2.09 -4.52
N GLU A 78 -24.27 2.11 -3.25
CA GLU A 78 -24.36 3.32 -2.46
C GLU A 78 -23.04 4.10 -2.44
N HIS A 79 -23.15 5.40 -2.47
CA HIS A 79 -22.11 6.43 -2.42
C HIS A 79 -21.08 6.21 -1.30
N LEU A 80 -21.49 5.60 -0.19
CA LEU A 80 -20.64 5.30 0.96
C LEU A 80 -19.63 4.20 0.66
N PHE A 81 -20.02 3.15 -0.06
CA PHE A 81 -19.17 2.02 -0.39
C PHE A 81 -17.95 2.42 -1.25
N CYS A 82 -18.16 3.28 -2.25
CA CYS A 82 -17.07 3.79 -3.09
C CYS A 82 -16.05 4.61 -2.27
N LYS A 83 -16.53 5.43 -1.34
CA LYS A 83 -15.67 6.28 -0.48
C LYS A 83 -14.84 5.43 0.48
N VAL A 84 -15.47 4.46 1.15
CA VAL A 84 -14.80 3.56 2.10
C VAL A 84 -13.72 2.75 1.38
N ARG A 85 -14.07 2.12 0.24
CA ARG A 85 -13.10 1.38 -0.58
C ARG A 85 -11.90 2.25 -0.97
N TYR A 86 -12.16 3.45 -1.50
CA TYR A 86 -11.10 4.36 -1.90
C TYR A 86 -10.20 4.77 -0.73
N GLY A 87 -10.80 4.99 0.46
CA GLY A 87 -10.04 5.29 1.67
C GLY A 87 -9.10 4.16 2.07
N PHE A 88 -9.57 2.92 2.05
CA PHE A 88 -8.72 1.75 2.33
C PHE A 88 -7.61 1.59 1.29
N ASP A 89 -7.93 1.75 0.01
CA ASP A 89 -6.96 1.62 -1.08
C ASP A 89 -5.83 2.65 -0.92
N VAL A 90 -6.16 3.92 -0.75
CA VAL A 90 -5.16 4.99 -0.55
C VAL A 90 -4.36 4.76 0.74
N THR A 91 -5.01 4.43 1.86
CA THR A 91 -4.32 4.22 3.14
C THR A 91 -3.32 3.08 3.05
N LEU A 92 -3.76 1.91 2.58
CA LEU A 92 -2.93 0.70 2.56
C LEU A 92 -1.80 0.80 1.53
N SER A 93 -2.09 1.35 0.34
CA SER A 93 -1.06 1.58 -0.68
C SER A 93 0.00 2.57 -0.20
N THR A 94 -0.40 3.67 0.43
CA THR A 94 0.53 4.64 0.99
C THR A 94 1.35 4.03 2.13
N ALA A 95 0.73 3.26 3.03
CA ALA A 95 1.42 2.58 4.12
C ALA A 95 2.48 1.59 3.59
N SER A 96 2.16 0.78 2.59
CA SER A 96 3.11 -0.16 1.96
C SER A 96 4.31 0.59 1.37
N ILE A 97 4.08 1.66 0.61
CA ILE A 97 5.16 2.45 -0.01
C ILE A 97 6.05 3.11 1.05
N LEU A 98 5.47 3.70 2.10
CA LEU A 98 6.24 4.31 3.18
C LEU A 98 7.03 3.27 3.99
N ASN A 99 6.48 2.06 4.22
CA ASN A 99 7.23 0.97 4.81
C ASN A 99 8.44 0.57 3.95
N LEU A 100 8.29 0.51 2.62
CA LEU A 100 9.41 0.26 1.69
C LEU A 100 10.48 1.35 1.78
N CYS A 101 10.08 2.63 1.90
CA CYS A 101 11.03 3.73 2.13
C CYS A 101 11.80 3.54 3.44
N CYS A 102 11.13 3.19 4.52
CA CYS A 102 11.78 2.95 5.82
C CYS A 102 12.73 1.75 5.77
N ILE A 103 12.35 0.66 5.08
CA ILE A 103 13.24 -0.48 4.85
C ILE A 103 14.46 -0.05 4.04
N SER A 104 14.31 0.79 3.03
CA SER A 104 15.43 1.31 2.23
C SER A 104 16.38 2.15 3.08
N ILE A 105 15.88 2.99 3.98
CA ILE A 105 16.67 3.77 4.93
C ILE A 105 17.42 2.83 5.89
N ASP A 106 16.76 1.82 6.44
CA ASP A 106 17.37 0.80 7.30
C ASP A 106 18.54 0.11 6.57
N ARG A 107 18.34 -0.31 5.34
CA ARG A 107 19.38 -0.93 4.51
C ARG A 107 20.53 0.01 4.22
N TYR A 108 20.26 1.28 3.96
CA TYR A 108 21.30 2.29 3.76
C TYR A 108 22.22 2.40 4.98
N TYR A 109 21.66 2.52 6.17
CA TYR A 109 22.48 2.57 7.39
C TYR A 109 23.25 1.28 7.63
N ALA A 110 22.63 0.13 7.38
CA ALA A 110 23.28 -1.18 7.57
C ALA A 110 24.49 -1.38 6.64
N VAL A 111 24.41 -0.93 5.39
CA VAL A 111 25.47 -1.13 4.39
C VAL A 111 26.47 0.03 4.37
N CYS A 112 26.00 1.26 4.33
CA CYS A 112 26.87 2.44 4.14
C CYS A 112 27.44 2.97 5.47
N GLN A 113 26.79 2.68 6.61
CA GLN A 113 27.21 3.18 7.93
C GLN A 113 27.10 2.12 9.03
N PRO A 114 27.80 0.97 8.92
CA PRO A 114 27.62 -0.17 9.82
C PRO A 114 27.99 0.14 11.28
N LEU A 115 28.98 1.01 11.51
CA LEU A 115 29.38 1.41 12.86
C LEU A 115 28.32 2.25 13.57
N THR A 116 27.57 3.04 12.83
CA THR A 116 26.53 3.92 13.35
C THR A 116 25.16 3.21 13.40
N TYR A 117 25.01 2.10 12.69
CA TYR A 117 23.74 1.39 12.55
C TYR A 117 23.11 1.01 13.91
N ARG A 118 23.87 0.38 14.79
CA ARG A 118 23.39 -0.07 16.12
C ARG A 118 22.92 1.07 17.03
N THR A 119 23.49 2.26 16.86
CA THR A 119 23.11 3.45 17.65
C THR A 119 21.92 4.20 17.08
N LYS A 120 21.74 4.15 15.75
CA LYS A 120 20.68 4.88 15.03
C LYS A 120 19.43 4.06 14.81
N ILE A 121 19.55 2.75 14.60
CA ILE A 121 18.41 1.87 14.31
C ILE A 121 18.22 0.91 15.48
N ASN A 122 17.29 1.25 16.36
CA ASN A 122 16.87 0.42 17.46
C ASN A 122 15.35 0.17 17.40
N VAL A 123 14.84 -0.74 18.22
CA VAL A 123 13.43 -1.12 18.23
C VAL A 123 12.51 0.09 18.44
N ASN A 124 12.86 1.01 19.33
CA ASN A 124 12.02 2.18 19.63
C ASN A 124 11.90 3.11 18.42
N ILE A 125 13.00 3.35 17.71
CA ILE A 125 13.01 4.19 16.50
C ILE A 125 12.17 3.54 15.41
N VAL A 126 12.30 2.23 15.22
CA VAL A 126 11.50 1.48 14.23
C VAL A 126 10.01 1.54 14.57
N VAL A 127 9.63 1.38 15.83
CA VAL A 127 8.22 1.53 16.26
C VAL A 127 7.70 2.92 15.95
N VAL A 128 8.47 3.97 16.24
CA VAL A 128 8.10 5.35 15.90
C VAL A 128 7.95 5.54 14.39
N MET A 129 8.86 4.98 13.59
CA MET A 129 8.76 5.02 12.11
C MET A 129 7.47 4.35 11.62
N ILE A 130 7.11 3.18 12.15
CA ILE A 130 5.88 2.48 11.82
C ILE A 130 4.65 3.32 12.19
N LEU A 131 4.62 3.88 13.39
CA LEU A 131 3.50 4.73 13.83
C LEU A 131 3.34 5.97 12.95
N ILE A 132 4.43 6.62 12.59
CA ILE A 132 4.42 7.78 11.66
C ILE A 132 3.88 7.33 10.29
N ASN A 133 4.36 6.21 9.75
CA ASN A 133 3.91 5.69 8.46
C ASN A 133 2.39 5.48 8.41
N TRP A 134 1.84 4.79 9.40
CA TRP A 134 0.40 4.54 9.45
C TRP A 134 -0.40 5.83 9.66
N SER A 135 0.09 6.73 10.53
CA SER A 135 -0.56 8.03 10.76
C SER A 135 -0.58 8.89 9.50
N VAL A 136 0.53 9.00 8.79
CA VAL A 136 0.62 9.74 7.54
C VAL A 136 -0.29 9.12 6.48
N SER A 137 -0.33 7.81 6.37
CA SER A 137 -1.18 7.10 5.40
C SER A 137 -2.66 7.38 5.61
N VAL A 138 -3.11 7.38 6.88
CA VAL A 138 -4.50 7.73 7.23
C VAL A 138 -4.79 9.20 6.95
N LEU A 139 -3.88 10.12 7.30
CA LEU A 139 -4.06 11.56 7.03
C LEU A 139 -4.14 11.85 5.53
N VAL A 140 -3.31 11.20 4.73
CA VAL A 140 -3.36 11.30 3.26
C VAL A 140 -4.73 10.83 2.75
N ALA A 141 -5.21 9.67 3.20
CA ALA A 141 -6.52 9.15 2.80
C ALA A 141 -7.67 10.10 3.20
N ILE A 142 -7.63 10.65 4.41
CA ILE A 142 -8.61 11.66 4.87
C ILE A 142 -8.58 12.89 3.98
N GLY A 143 -7.39 13.40 3.64
CA GLY A 143 -7.22 14.55 2.75
C GLY A 143 -7.82 14.32 1.36
N PHE A 144 -7.77 13.07 0.85
CA PHE A 144 -8.41 12.70 -0.42
C PHE A 144 -9.92 12.45 -0.33
N ILE A 145 -10.43 12.03 0.85
CA ILE A 145 -11.84 11.74 1.04
C ILE A 145 -12.65 13.02 1.28
N ILE A 146 -12.13 13.96 2.10
CA ILE A 146 -12.86 15.19 2.48
C ILE A 146 -13.42 15.97 1.30
N PRO A 147 -12.64 16.29 0.24
CA PRO A 147 -13.17 17.02 -0.92
C PRO A 147 -14.32 16.29 -1.62
N ARG A 148 -14.32 14.96 -1.55
CA ARG A 148 -15.33 14.09 -2.18
C ARG A 148 -16.59 13.90 -1.35
N LEU A 149 -16.58 14.25 -0.06
CA LEU A 149 -17.76 14.18 0.80
C LEU A 149 -18.85 15.17 0.33
N ASN A 150 -18.46 16.31 -0.21
CA ASN A 150 -19.35 17.39 -0.66
C ASN A 150 -19.91 17.20 -2.07
N LEU A 151 -19.40 16.22 -2.83
CA LEU A 151 -19.89 15.94 -4.18
C LEU A 151 -21.11 15.02 -4.12
N LYS A 152 -22.30 15.58 -4.43
CA LYS A 152 -23.59 14.87 -4.39
C LYS A 152 -23.81 13.86 -5.52
N LYS A 153 -22.86 13.68 -6.45
CA LYS A 153 -23.01 12.78 -7.61
C LYS A 153 -21.87 11.78 -7.67
N CYS A 154 -22.09 10.53 -7.26
CA CYS A 154 -21.36 9.36 -7.75
C CYS A 154 -21.85 8.94 -9.14
N GLN A 155 -22.40 9.85 -9.91
CA GLN A 155 -22.86 9.57 -11.27
C GLN A 155 -21.66 9.64 -12.21
N GLU A 156 -21.31 8.52 -12.76
CA GLU A 156 -20.39 8.26 -13.88
C GLU A 156 -18.88 8.34 -13.65
N ASN A 157 -18.36 9.04 -12.66
CA ASN A 157 -16.91 9.17 -12.52
C ASN A 157 -16.47 9.13 -11.05
N CYS A 158 -16.32 7.95 -10.46
CA CYS A 158 -15.44 7.78 -9.29
C CYS A 158 -13.99 8.24 -9.62
N PHE A 159 -13.73 8.60 -10.85
CA PHE A 159 -12.40 8.88 -11.41
C PHE A 159 -12.14 10.32 -11.86
N THR A 160 -13.16 11.18 -12.03
CA THR A 160 -12.95 12.35 -12.91
C THR A 160 -13.03 13.73 -12.29
N ASP A 161 -13.14 13.93 -11.01
CA ASP A 161 -13.18 15.29 -10.50
C ASP A 161 -12.06 15.61 -9.52
N ALA A 162 -11.01 16.07 -10.03
CA ALA A 162 -10.07 17.12 -9.70
C ALA A 162 -8.69 16.77 -10.26
N LEU A 163 -8.22 17.58 -11.17
CA LEU A 163 -6.86 17.56 -11.73
C LEU A 163 -5.80 17.45 -10.62
N LEU A 164 -6.04 18.11 -9.50
CA LEU A 164 -5.23 18.02 -8.28
C LEU A 164 -5.18 16.62 -7.68
N THR A 165 -6.31 15.92 -7.55
CA THR A 165 -6.36 14.59 -6.93
C THR A 165 -5.82 13.51 -7.87
N ASN A 166 -6.02 13.65 -9.17
CA ASN A 166 -5.60 12.67 -10.16
C ASN A 166 -4.12 12.81 -10.55
N ILE A 167 -3.52 13.98 -10.38
CA ILE A 167 -2.12 14.24 -10.73
C ILE A 167 -1.26 14.35 -9.48
N LEU A 168 -1.59 15.25 -8.55
CA LEU A 168 -0.76 15.47 -7.36
C LEU A 168 -0.84 14.29 -6.38
N GLY A 169 -2.00 13.64 -6.27
CA GLY A 169 -2.14 12.46 -5.42
C GLY A 169 -1.11 11.38 -5.73
N PRO A 170 -1.11 10.81 -6.95
CA PRO A 170 -0.11 9.81 -7.34
C PRO A 170 1.34 10.32 -7.26
N ILE A 171 1.58 11.62 -7.56
CA ILE A 171 2.92 12.18 -7.48
C ILE A 171 3.46 12.11 -6.05
N PHE A 172 2.70 12.57 -5.07
CA PHE A 172 3.17 12.61 -3.69
C PHE A 172 3.06 11.25 -2.98
N SER A 173 2.02 10.47 -3.26
CA SER A 173 1.82 9.18 -2.57
C SER A 173 2.56 8.01 -3.20
N PHE A 174 2.94 8.09 -4.48
CA PHE A 174 3.59 7.00 -5.20
C PHE A 174 4.95 7.41 -5.78
N TYR A 175 4.98 8.39 -6.71
CA TYR A 175 6.21 8.68 -7.45
C TYR A 175 7.32 9.24 -6.57
N LEU A 176 7.04 10.18 -5.68
CA LEU A 176 8.06 10.77 -4.80
C LEU A 176 8.72 9.73 -3.88
N PRO A 177 7.98 8.88 -3.13
CA PRO A 177 8.58 7.83 -2.32
C PRO A 177 9.37 6.80 -3.15
N VAL A 178 8.87 6.42 -4.33
CA VAL A 178 9.56 5.48 -5.22
C VAL A 178 10.89 6.06 -5.71
N ILE A 179 10.92 7.33 -6.09
CA ILE A 179 12.16 8.01 -6.52
C ILE A 179 13.17 8.05 -5.36
N ILE A 180 12.73 8.39 -4.15
CA ILE A 180 13.59 8.38 -2.95
C ILE A 180 14.17 6.98 -2.73
N MET A 181 13.34 5.95 -2.78
CA MET A 181 13.75 4.56 -2.63
C MET A 181 14.80 4.17 -3.70
N LEU A 182 14.55 4.48 -4.96
CA LEU A 182 15.49 4.19 -6.06
C LEU A 182 16.82 4.94 -5.88
N CYS A 183 16.81 6.20 -5.45
CA CYS A 183 18.03 6.96 -5.15
C CYS A 183 18.83 6.33 -4.02
N ILE A 184 18.15 5.83 -2.97
CA ILE A 184 18.81 5.14 -1.85
C ILE A 184 19.44 3.83 -2.32
N TYR A 185 18.71 2.99 -3.08
CA TYR A 185 19.26 1.74 -3.60
C TYR A 185 20.41 1.97 -4.59
N LEU A 186 20.32 2.99 -5.45
CA LEU A 186 21.42 3.36 -6.32
C LEU A 186 22.68 3.74 -5.50
N LYS A 187 22.50 4.51 -4.44
CA LYS A 187 23.62 4.88 -3.54
C LYS A 187 24.21 3.66 -2.82
N ILE A 188 23.38 2.74 -2.36
CA ILE A 188 23.83 1.46 -1.77
C ILE A 188 24.65 0.68 -2.80
N PHE A 189 24.16 0.57 -4.04
CA PHE A 189 24.84 -0.15 -5.12
C PHE A 189 26.20 0.46 -5.49
N LEU A 190 26.33 1.79 -5.42
CA LEU A 190 27.59 2.47 -5.72
C LEU A 190 28.65 2.37 -4.59
N VAL A 191 28.22 2.01 -3.38
CA VAL A 191 29.09 1.91 -2.19
C VAL A 191 29.43 0.44 -1.86
N ALA A 192 28.57 -0.51 -2.23
CA ALA A 192 28.77 -1.94 -2.02
C ALA A 192 29.76 -2.53 -3.03
#